data_5829f2fb4eb3165a9cb02c6d43717607
#
_entry.id   5829f2fb4eb3165a9cb02c6d43717607
#
_cell.length_a   1.000
_cell.length_b   1.000
_cell.length_c   1.000
_cell.angle_alpha   90.00
_cell.angle_beta   90.00
_cell.angle_gamma   90.00
#
_symmetry.space_group_name_H-M   'P 1'
#
loop_
_entity.id
_entity.type
_entity.pdbx_description
1 polymer ?
#
loop_
_entity_poly.entity_id
_entity_poly.type
_entity_poly.pdbx_seq_one_letter_code
_entity_poly.pdbx_strand_id
1 'polypeptide(L)'
;MHTKVYNLSLVTGAFALAAAFALSASAEGMKGPKTPYDLAKERLGSADPSHQKVYGGKDAPPGAFPFQVSLLQAEAKKGDEFNYHFCGGSLIADTWVLTAGHCVTSEGEILDPTRINVYVGSTDFKNGDRIAVKSVYRHPQYNADFTDNDVALLKLERAPKKEVKVGKINLIDATKDSTLETPGTDLTIVGWGTTEQGSLSRTLRYTSVKIVDRTECNNNILQNRATSLDDSLSGIVRSFRIPDDKVSAIRQSILDNAGQIVNENMICAGDPKPDPAAQFVHDTCQGDSGGPLVAKSSDKATQVGIVSWGEGCGVPKLHGVYTRLGKFMDWVKSTATN
;
A
#
# COMPACT_ATOMS: atom_id res chain seq x y z
N MET A 1 61.92 -10.15 33.99
CA MET A 1 60.46 -9.86 33.96
C MET A 1 60.10 -9.44 32.55
N HIS A 2 59.57 -10.35 31.73
CA HIS A 2 59.15 -10.06 30.36
C HIS A 2 57.65 -10.10 30.30
N THR A 3 57.01 -8.95 30.08
CA THR A 3 55.59 -8.80 29.89
C THR A 3 55.26 -9.05 28.41
N LYS A 4 54.54 -10.11 28.13
CA LYS A 4 54.02 -10.39 26.79
C LYS A 4 52.78 -9.54 26.56
N VAL A 5 52.85 -8.62 25.59
CA VAL A 5 51.71 -7.91 25.01
C VAL A 5 51.10 -8.83 23.94
N TYR A 6 49.86 -9.26 24.12
CA TYR A 6 49.11 -9.97 23.08
C TYR A 6 48.44 -8.94 22.17
N ASN A 7 48.84 -8.94 20.92
CA ASN A 7 48.21 -8.15 19.84
C ASN A 7 46.81 -8.70 19.53
N LEU A 8 45.84 -7.85 19.74
CA LEU A 8 44.43 -8.03 19.34
C LEU A 8 44.24 -7.43 17.93
N SER A 9 44.64 -8.17 16.89
CA SER A 9 44.46 -7.70 15.49
C SER A 9 44.34 -8.91 14.55
N LEU A 10 43.18 -9.59 14.60
CA LEU A 10 42.88 -10.64 13.59
C LEU A 10 41.35 -11.02 13.56
N VAL A 11 40.46 -10.04 13.68
CA VAL A 11 39.02 -10.35 13.49
C VAL A 11 38.36 -9.46 12.42
N THR A 12 39.03 -8.40 11.94
CA THR A 12 38.44 -7.48 10.95
C THR A 12 38.65 -7.88 9.48
N GLY A 13 39.43 -8.94 9.22
CA GLY A 13 39.75 -9.36 7.85
C GLY A 13 38.77 -10.35 7.20
N ALA A 14 38.01 -11.11 7.99
CA ALA A 14 37.16 -12.18 7.46
C ALA A 14 35.78 -11.68 6.94
N PHE A 15 35.30 -10.56 7.43
CA PHE A 15 34.01 -10.01 6.98
C PHE A 15 34.08 -9.25 5.64
N ALA A 16 35.26 -8.71 5.29
CA ALA A 16 35.42 -7.98 4.03
C ALA A 16 35.54 -8.90 2.81
N LEU A 17 36.00 -10.15 2.96
CA LEU A 17 36.11 -11.07 1.83
C LEU A 17 34.80 -11.79 1.50
N ALA A 18 33.90 -12.00 2.46
CA ALA A 18 32.61 -12.62 2.20
C ALA A 18 31.64 -11.66 1.44
N ALA A 19 31.77 -10.34 1.67
CA ALA A 19 31.00 -9.35 0.94
C ALA A 19 31.45 -9.18 -0.52
N ALA A 20 32.73 -9.43 -0.84
CA ALA A 20 33.26 -9.30 -2.20
C ALA A 20 32.88 -10.48 -3.11
N PHE A 21 32.63 -11.68 -2.57
CA PHE A 21 32.18 -12.83 -3.36
C PHE A 21 30.67 -12.88 -3.61
N ALA A 22 29.88 -12.18 -2.82
CA ALA A 22 28.44 -12.01 -3.08
C ALA A 22 28.14 -10.95 -4.16
N LEU A 23 29.11 -10.10 -4.48
CA LEU A 23 28.97 -9.00 -5.45
C LEU A 23 29.33 -9.40 -6.90
N SER A 24 29.81 -10.61 -7.14
CA SER A 24 30.14 -11.09 -8.50
C SER A 24 29.15 -12.12 -9.07
N ALA A 25 28.10 -12.46 -8.34
CA ALA A 25 27.00 -13.25 -8.87
C ALA A 25 25.97 -12.30 -9.47
N SER A 26 26.09 -12.09 -10.79
CA SER A 26 25.09 -11.48 -11.68
C SER A 26 24.52 -10.12 -11.24
N ALA A 27 25.12 -9.05 -11.77
CA ALA A 27 24.45 -7.76 -11.97
C ALA A 27 23.35 -7.82 -13.08
N GLU A 28 22.60 -8.90 -13.16
CA GLU A 28 21.26 -8.89 -13.73
C GLU A 28 20.34 -8.36 -12.64
N GLY A 29 19.96 -7.08 -12.79
CA GLY A 29 19.30 -6.28 -11.79
C GLY A 29 18.21 -7.06 -11.05
N MET A 30 18.30 -7.10 -9.73
CA MET A 30 17.15 -7.42 -8.90
C MET A 30 16.09 -6.37 -9.21
N LYS A 31 15.14 -6.72 -10.10
CA LYS A 31 13.96 -5.91 -10.31
C LYS A 31 13.27 -5.80 -8.97
N GLY A 32 12.99 -4.57 -8.53
CA GLY A 32 12.22 -4.34 -7.33
C GLY A 32 10.88 -5.08 -7.36
N PRO A 33 10.14 -5.15 -6.25
CA PRO A 33 8.86 -5.83 -6.21
C PRO A 33 7.92 -5.24 -7.27
N LYS A 34 7.18 -6.12 -7.97
CA LYS A 34 6.22 -5.71 -9.01
C LYS A 34 5.17 -4.79 -8.43
N THR A 35 4.97 -3.65 -9.08
CA THR A 35 3.93 -2.69 -8.70
C THR A 35 2.54 -3.16 -9.13
N PRO A 36 1.43 -2.59 -8.60
CA PRO A 36 0.08 -2.91 -9.06
C PRO A 36 -0.11 -2.71 -10.56
N TYR A 37 0.56 -1.72 -11.16
CA TYR A 37 0.55 -1.52 -12.61
C TYR A 37 1.18 -2.70 -13.36
N ASP A 38 2.33 -3.20 -12.89
CA ASP A 38 3.03 -4.34 -13.50
C ASP A 38 2.22 -5.64 -13.36
N LEU A 39 1.64 -5.87 -12.18
CA LEU A 39 0.77 -7.03 -11.92
C LEU A 39 -0.50 -7.01 -12.77
N ALA A 40 -1.12 -5.84 -12.97
CA ALA A 40 -2.28 -5.72 -13.85
C ALA A 40 -1.94 -6.01 -15.32
N LYS A 41 -0.75 -5.60 -15.78
CA LYS A 41 -0.27 -5.91 -17.12
C LYS A 41 -0.08 -7.42 -17.33
N GLU A 42 0.44 -8.13 -16.33
CA GLU A 42 0.57 -9.58 -16.37
C GLU A 42 -0.78 -10.30 -16.36
N ARG A 43 -1.73 -9.81 -15.56
CA ARG A 43 -3.11 -10.34 -15.51
C ARG A 43 -3.80 -10.29 -16.86
N LEU A 44 -3.61 -9.24 -17.67
CA LEU A 44 -4.16 -9.15 -19.02
C LEU A 44 -3.59 -10.20 -19.98
N GLY A 45 -2.40 -10.72 -19.70
CA GLY A 45 -1.77 -11.81 -20.46
C GLY A 45 -2.19 -13.21 -20.00
N SER A 46 -2.92 -13.35 -18.90
CA SER A 46 -3.39 -14.64 -18.36
C SER A 46 -4.90 -14.78 -18.52
N ALA A 47 -5.35 -15.91 -19.10
CA ALA A 47 -6.77 -16.17 -19.36
C ALA A 47 -7.50 -16.81 -18.16
N ASP A 48 -7.37 -16.23 -16.94
CA ASP A 48 -8.15 -16.72 -15.79
C ASP A 48 -9.09 -15.64 -15.25
N PRO A 49 -10.41 -15.76 -15.46
CA PRO A 49 -11.41 -14.83 -14.96
C PRO A 49 -12.05 -15.30 -13.64
N SER A 50 -11.31 -15.94 -12.74
CA SER A 50 -11.86 -16.32 -11.44
C SER A 50 -11.97 -15.10 -10.50
N HIS A 51 -13.05 -14.99 -9.81
CA HIS A 51 -13.78 -13.85 -9.27
C HIS A 51 -13.46 -13.56 -7.79
N GLN A 52 -13.43 -12.33 -7.29
CA GLN A 52 -14.36 -11.57 -6.45
C GLN A 52 -13.89 -11.03 -5.10
N LYS A 53 -14.25 -9.83 -4.75
CA LYS A 53 -14.77 -9.09 -3.59
C LYS A 53 -13.80 -8.76 -2.43
N VAL A 54 -13.68 -7.38 -2.02
CA VAL A 54 -13.03 -6.85 -0.79
C VAL A 54 -13.30 -7.75 0.42
N TYR A 55 -12.28 -8.09 1.22
CA TYR A 55 -12.38 -8.99 2.37
C TYR A 55 -13.44 -8.50 3.38
N GLY A 56 -14.47 -9.30 3.60
CA GLY A 56 -15.56 -9.04 4.57
C GLY A 56 -16.47 -7.85 4.24
N GLY A 57 -16.23 -7.12 3.12
CA GLY A 57 -17.00 -5.95 2.77
C GLY A 57 -18.36 -6.24 2.13
N LYS A 58 -19.16 -5.21 1.94
CA LYS A 58 -20.45 -5.23 1.27
C LYS A 58 -20.48 -4.31 0.07
N ASP A 59 -21.39 -4.58 -0.88
CA ASP A 59 -21.54 -3.78 -2.10
C ASP A 59 -21.97 -2.35 -1.76
N ALA A 60 -21.32 -1.37 -2.38
CA ALA A 60 -21.65 0.03 -2.22
C ALA A 60 -22.91 0.36 -3.02
N PRO A 61 -23.91 1.02 -2.41
CA PRO A 61 -25.04 1.56 -3.16
C PRO A 61 -24.55 2.50 -4.27
N PRO A 62 -25.24 2.55 -5.42
CA PRO A 62 -24.88 3.49 -6.47
C PRO A 62 -24.78 4.92 -5.95
N GLY A 63 -23.63 5.58 -6.22
CA GLY A 63 -23.36 6.96 -5.79
C GLY A 63 -23.00 7.15 -4.31
N ALA A 64 -22.80 6.09 -3.52
CA ALA A 64 -22.43 6.20 -2.10
C ALA A 64 -21.07 6.84 -1.86
N PHE A 65 -20.13 6.64 -2.77
CA PHE A 65 -18.76 7.17 -2.70
C PHE A 65 -18.41 7.90 -4.00
N PRO A 66 -19.01 9.09 -4.24
CA PRO A 66 -18.92 9.76 -5.55
C PRO A 66 -17.52 10.30 -5.86
N PHE A 67 -16.63 10.31 -4.88
CA PHE A 67 -15.23 10.72 -5.00
C PHE A 67 -14.30 9.55 -5.37
N GLN A 68 -14.76 8.31 -5.26
CA GLN A 68 -13.95 7.13 -5.58
C GLN A 68 -13.62 7.09 -7.07
N VAL A 69 -12.35 6.86 -7.38
CA VAL A 69 -11.88 6.71 -8.76
C VAL A 69 -11.10 5.41 -8.92
N SER A 70 -11.07 4.91 -10.14
CA SER A 70 -10.23 3.78 -10.55
C SER A 70 -9.13 4.27 -11.48
N LEU A 71 -7.91 3.85 -11.22
CA LEU A 71 -6.79 4.02 -12.14
C LEU A 71 -6.77 2.82 -13.10
N LEU A 72 -6.75 3.13 -14.38
CA LEU A 72 -6.76 2.17 -15.47
C LEU A 72 -5.48 2.27 -16.29
N GLN A 73 -4.99 1.15 -16.81
CA GLN A 73 -4.02 1.19 -17.88
C GLN A 73 -4.62 1.87 -19.11
N ALA A 74 -3.84 2.69 -19.81
CA ALA A 74 -4.35 3.54 -20.90
C ALA A 74 -4.89 2.75 -22.08
N GLU A 75 -4.42 1.51 -22.26
CA GLU A 75 -4.85 0.59 -23.31
C GLU A 75 -6.28 0.03 -23.11
N ALA A 76 -6.93 0.37 -21.99
CA ALA A 76 -8.27 -0.08 -21.67
C ALA A 76 -9.24 0.16 -22.84
N LYS A 77 -9.91 -0.88 -23.28
CA LYS A 77 -10.96 -0.77 -24.30
C LYS A 77 -12.25 -0.27 -23.66
N LYS A 78 -13.06 0.43 -24.45
CA LYS A 78 -14.38 0.87 -24.00
C LYS A 78 -15.28 -0.34 -23.70
N GLY A 79 -15.83 -0.37 -22.48
CA GLY A 79 -16.65 -1.47 -21.97
C GLY A 79 -15.87 -2.58 -21.29
N ASP A 80 -14.53 -2.49 -21.28
CA ASP A 80 -13.62 -3.45 -20.65
C ASP A 80 -12.76 -2.81 -19.54
N GLU A 81 -13.14 -1.64 -19.08
CA GLU A 81 -12.40 -0.82 -18.10
C GLU A 81 -12.03 -1.61 -16.84
N PHE A 82 -12.90 -2.48 -16.37
CA PHE A 82 -12.66 -3.30 -15.18
C PHE A 82 -11.39 -4.15 -15.28
N ASN A 83 -11.14 -4.78 -16.41
CA ASN A 83 -9.99 -5.68 -16.59
C ASN A 83 -8.65 -4.91 -16.54
N TYR A 84 -8.68 -3.60 -16.81
CA TYR A 84 -7.52 -2.72 -16.80
C TYR A 84 -7.34 -1.93 -15.49
N HIS A 85 -8.22 -2.15 -14.50
CA HIS A 85 -8.09 -1.57 -13.18
C HIS A 85 -6.85 -2.10 -12.45
N PHE A 86 -6.07 -1.20 -11.84
CA PHE A 86 -4.87 -1.60 -11.08
C PHE A 86 -4.74 -0.90 -9.72
N CYS A 87 -5.32 0.29 -9.54
CA CYS A 87 -5.30 1.05 -8.30
C CYS A 87 -6.58 1.87 -8.14
N GLY A 88 -6.87 2.24 -6.92
CA GLY A 88 -7.87 3.23 -6.56
C GLY A 88 -7.28 4.63 -6.45
N GLY A 89 -8.13 5.58 -6.15
CA GLY A 89 -7.79 6.95 -5.83
C GLY A 89 -9.02 7.73 -5.39
N SER A 90 -8.85 9.00 -5.12
CA SER A 90 -9.94 9.91 -4.73
C SER A 90 -9.90 11.23 -5.51
N LEU A 91 -11.04 11.68 -5.96
CA LEU A 91 -11.20 13.00 -6.58
C LEU A 91 -11.20 14.06 -5.47
N ILE A 92 -10.16 14.91 -5.44
CA ILE A 92 -9.99 15.96 -4.43
C ILE A 92 -10.32 17.36 -4.95
N ALA A 93 -10.26 17.54 -6.28
CA ALA A 93 -10.67 18.75 -6.97
C ALA A 93 -11.14 18.39 -8.38
N ASP A 94 -11.64 19.36 -9.16
CA ASP A 94 -12.21 19.09 -10.49
C ASP A 94 -11.30 18.33 -11.44
N THR A 95 -9.98 18.53 -11.32
CA THR A 95 -8.98 17.92 -12.17
C THR A 95 -7.82 17.31 -11.37
N TRP A 96 -8.03 17.01 -10.09
CA TRP A 96 -6.99 16.44 -9.25
C TRP A 96 -7.45 15.16 -8.56
N VAL A 97 -6.65 14.12 -8.68
CA VAL A 97 -6.82 12.82 -8.02
C VAL A 97 -5.67 12.58 -7.08
N LEU A 98 -5.98 12.17 -5.85
CA LEU A 98 -5.03 11.71 -4.86
C LEU A 98 -4.98 10.18 -4.89
N THR A 99 -3.77 9.62 -4.91
CA THR A 99 -3.50 8.18 -4.93
C THR A 99 -2.17 7.87 -4.22
N ALA A 100 -1.72 6.63 -4.25
CA ALA A 100 -0.44 6.21 -3.68
C ALA A 100 0.73 6.39 -4.66
N GLY A 101 1.94 6.58 -4.13
CA GLY A 101 3.17 6.70 -4.92
C GLY A 101 3.51 5.42 -5.69
N HIS A 102 3.29 4.25 -5.05
CA HIS A 102 3.52 2.96 -5.70
C HIS A 102 2.57 2.68 -6.86
N CYS A 103 1.38 3.30 -6.89
CA CYS A 103 0.44 3.19 -8.01
C CYS A 103 0.92 3.89 -9.29
N VAL A 104 1.78 4.87 -9.15
CA VAL A 104 2.33 5.63 -10.28
C VAL A 104 3.81 5.33 -10.53
N THR A 105 4.26 4.16 -10.09
CA THR A 105 5.63 3.69 -10.24
C THR A 105 5.65 2.36 -10.99
N SER A 106 6.59 2.18 -11.90
CA SER A 106 6.90 0.92 -12.56
C SER A 106 8.40 0.83 -12.77
N GLU A 107 9.01 -0.30 -12.43
CA GLU A 107 10.47 -0.53 -12.52
C GLU A 107 11.32 0.58 -11.82
N GLY A 108 10.79 1.16 -10.71
CA GLY A 108 11.43 2.25 -9.94
C GLY A 108 11.14 3.66 -10.45
N GLU A 109 10.71 3.82 -11.71
CA GLU A 109 10.47 5.10 -12.36
C GLU A 109 9.01 5.55 -12.23
N ILE A 110 8.79 6.86 -12.36
CA ILE A 110 7.43 7.42 -12.43
C ILE A 110 6.82 7.04 -13.78
N LEU A 111 5.60 6.51 -13.76
CA LEU A 111 4.85 6.19 -14.97
C LEU A 111 4.62 7.43 -15.83
N ASP A 112 4.83 7.28 -17.14
CA ASP A 112 4.43 8.30 -18.10
C ASP A 112 2.91 8.54 -18.00
N PRO A 113 2.43 9.80 -17.93
CA PRO A 113 1.01 10.12 -17.82
C PRO A 113 0.15 9.45 -18.90
N THR A 114 0.68 9.28 -20.11
CA THR A 114 -0.02 8.64 -21.24
C THR A 114 -0.34 7.17 -21.02
N ARG A 115 0.26 6.55 -20.00
CA ARG A 115 0.02 5.15 -19.63
C ARG A 115 -1.13 4.96 -18.64
N ILE A 116 -1.71 6.05 -18.12
CA ILE A 116 -2.74 6.03 -17.07
C ILE A 116 -3.98 6.78 -17.54
N ASN A 117 -5.14 6.14 -17.37
CA ASN A 117 -6.44 6.81 -17.38
C ASN A 117 -7.09 6.74 -16.01
N VAL A 118 -7.93 7.70 -15.70
CA VAL A 118 -8.78 7.71 -14.50
C VAL A 118 -10.23 7.48 -14.90
N TYR A 119 -10.92 6.58 -14.20
CA TYR A 119 -12.33 6.29 -14.41
C TYR A 119 -13.14 6.73 -13.19
N VAL A 120 -14.17 7.54 -13.42
CA VAL A 120 -14.94 8.21 -12.37
C VAL A 120 -16.44 8.01 -12.54
N GLY A 121 -17.19 8.15 -11.44
CA GLY A 121 -18.65 8.25 -11.44
C GLY A 121 -19.37 6.93 -11.67
N SER A 122 -18.75 5.80 -11.41
CA SER A 122 -19.38 4.48 -11.52
C SER A 122 -18.98 3.58 -10.36
N THR A 123 -19.88 2.73 -9.92
CA THR A 123 -19.63 1.69 -8.91
C THR A 123 -19.42 0.32 -9.52
N ASP A 124 -19.69 0.14 -10.81
CA ASP A 124 -19.66 -1.15 -11.51
C ASP A 124 -18.98 -1.09 -12.89
N PHE A 125 -18.17 -0.07 -13.13
CA PHE A 125 -17.50 0.21 -14.40
C PHE A 125 -18.44 0.42 -15.59
N LYS A 126 -19.71 0.77 -15.32
CA LYS A 126 -20.69 1.15 -16.35
C LYS A 126 -21.03 2.63 -16.26
N ASN A 127 -21.19 3.27 -17.41
CA ASN A 127 -21.67 4.66 -17.52
C ASN A 127 -20.82 5.71 -16.79
N GLY A 128 -19.57 5.40 -16.46
CA GLY A 128 -18.62 6.37 -15.92
C GLY A 128 -17.93 7.19 -17.03
N ASP A 129 -17.05 8.07 -16.60
CA ASP A 129 -16.22 8.88 -17.50
C ASP A 129 -14.75 8.51 -17.37
N ARG A 130 -14.12 8.20 -18.50
CA ARG A 130 -12.68 7.92 -18.59
C ARG A 130 -11.95 9.18 -19.03
N ILE A 131 -10.95 9.58 -18.24
CA ILE A 131 -10.23 10.83 -18.40
C ILE A 131 -8.73 10.51 -18.43
N ALA A 132 -8.02 11.03 -19.42
CA ALA A 132 -6.57 10.92 -19.51
C ALA A 132 -5.88 11.73 -18.42
N VAL A 133 -4.74 11.25 -17.98
CA VAL A 133 -3.85 11.94 -17.04
C VAL A 133 -2.94 12.88 -17.82
N LYS A 134 -2.88 14.14 -17.41
CA LYS A 134 -2.02 15.17 -17.97
C LYS A 134 -0.63 15.14 -17.36
N SER A 135 -0.55 14.95 -16.05
CA SER A 135 0.71 14.95 -15.29
C SER A 135 0.62 14.06 -14.06
N VAL A 136 1.73 13.45 -13.70
CA VAL A 136 1.90 12.61 -12.52
C VAL A 136 2.89 13.29 -11.58
N TYR A 137 2.53 13.41 -10.31
CA TYR A 137 3.36 13.95 -9.24
C TYR A 137 3.47 12.92 -8.14
N ARG A 138 4.58 12.20 -8.06
CA ARG A 138 4.92 11.32 -6.93
C ARG A 138 5.68 12.14 -5.88
N HIS A 139 5.43 11.87 -4.60
CA HIS A 139 6.18 12.55 -3.54
C HIS A 139 7.69 12.37 -3.75
N PRO A 140 8.51 13.44 -3.67
CA PRO A 140 9.93 13.36 -4.03
C PRO A 140 10.75 12.45 -3.11
N GLN A 141 10.26 12.20 -1.89
CA GLN A 141 10.90 11.30 -0.93
C GLN A 141 10.22 9.91 -0.87
N TYR A 142 9.41 9.57 -1.89
CA TYR A 142 8.86 8.21 -1.97
C TYR A 142 9.99 7.18 -2.00
N ASN A 143 9.89 6.18 -1.12
CA ASN A 143 10.85 5.10 -1.02
C ASN A 143 10.13 3.76 -1.25
N ALA A 144 10.47 3.09 -2.35
CA ALA A 144 9.83 1.84 -2.74
C ALA A 144 10.24 0.65 -1.84
N ASP A 145 11.46 0.64 -1.29
CA ASP A 145 11.97 -0.46 -0.46
C ASP A 145 11.23 -0.56 0.88
N PHE A 146 10.82 0.58 1.42
CA PHE A 146 10.10 0.68 2.69
C PHE A 146 8.65 1.11 2.53
N THR A 147 8.20 1.34 1.30
CA THR A 147 6.88 1.89 0.96
C THR A 147 6.57 3.15 1.79
N ASP A 148 7.60 4.00 2.01
CA ASP A 148 7.47 5.23 2.79
C ASP A 148 7.19 6.44 1.90
N ASN A 149 6.53 7.47 2.46
CA ASN A 149 6.06 8.64 1.72
C ASN A 149 5.21 8.26 0.49
N ASP A 150 4.37 7.26 0.65
CA ASP A 150 3.61 6.61 -0.41
C ASP A 150 2.37 7.42 -0.78
N VAL A 151 2.58 8.54 -1.45
CA VAL A 151 1.55 9.47 -1.89
C VAL A 151 1.87 10.05 -3.26
N ALA A 152 0.85 10.21 -4.10
CA ALA A 152 0.96 10.83 -5.42
C ALA A 152 -0.31 11.62 -5.78
N LEU A 153 -0.15 12.56 -6.70
CA LEU A 153 -1.21 13.34 -7.30
C LEU A 153 -1.21 13.16 -8.82
N LEU A 154 -2.41 13.04 -9.37
CA LEU A 154 -2.61 13.03 -10.82
C LEU A 154 -3.37 14.29 -11.22
N LYS A 155 -2.84 15.04 -12.18
CA LYS A 155 -3.58 16.11 -12.87
C LYS A 155 -4.30 15.49 -14.06
N LEU A 156 -5.61 15.68 -14.12
CA LEU A 156 -6.44 15.22 -15.24
C LEU A 156 -6.40 16.21 -16.39
N GLU A 157 -6.55 15.73 -17.63
CA GLU A 157 -6.65 16.58 -18.82
C GLU A 157 -7.89 17.51 -18.79
N ARG A 158 -8.96 17.07 -18.14
CA ARG A 158 -10.20 17.80 -18.00
C ARG A 158 -10.97 17.38 -16.75
N ALA A 159 -11.93 18.18 -16.35
CA ALA A 159 -12.92 17.79 -15.36
C ALA A 159 -13.83 16.66 -15.88
N PRO A 160 -14.45 15.85 -14.99
CA PRO A 160 -15.49 14.91 -15.34
C PRO A 160 -16.65 15.57 -16.10
N LYS A 161 -17.28 14.82 -16.98
CA LYS A 161 -18.46 15.28 -17.70
C LYS A 161 -19.61 15.60 -16.74
N LYS A 162 -20.41 16.62 -17.05
CA LYS A 162 -21.51 17.08 -16.18
C LYS A 162 -22.61 16.03 -15.97
N GLU A 163 -22.76 15.10 -16.91
CA GLU A 163 -23.75 14.03 -16.86
C GLU A 163 -23.35 12.91 -15.88
N VAL A 164 -22.08 12.85 -15.51
CA VAL A 164 -21.52 11.82 -14.61
C VAL A 164 -21.57 12.35 -13.17
N LYS A 165 -22.21 11.60 -12.30
CA LYS A 165 -22.34 11.97 -10.88
C LYS A 165 -21.03 11.69 -10.15
N VAL A 166 -20.26 12.72 -9.89
CA VAL A 166 -19.04 12.69 -9.10
C VAL A 166 -19.13 13.67 -7.92
N GLY A 167 -18.34 13.40 -6.89
CA GLY A 167 -18.15 14.29 -5.74
C GLY A 167 -16.66 14.41 -5.44
N LYS A 168 -16.31 15.41 -4.64
CA LYS A 168 -14.95 15.57 -4.11
C LYS A 168 -14.96 15.18 -2.64
N ILE A 169 -13.88 14.51 -2.20
CA ILE A 169 -13.70 14.21 -0.78
C ILE A 169 -13.00 15.38 -0.08
N ASN A 170 -13.38 15.65 1.17
CA ASN A 170 -12.60 16.56 2.01
C ASN A 170 -11.30 15.87 2.44
N LEU A 171 -10.21 16.61 2.47
CA LEU A 171 -8.96 16.14 3.02
C LEU A 171 -8.85 16.60 4.47
N ILE A 172 -8.17 15.78 5.28
CA ILE A 172 -7.92 16.10 6.69
C ILE A 172 -7.21 17.46 6.84
N ASP A 173 -7.65 18.25 7.79
CA ASP A 173 -6.88 19.39 8.31
C ASP A 173 -6.15 18.94 9.59
N ALA A 174 -4.88 18.62 9.47
CA ALA A 174 -4.09 18.08 10.56
C ALA A 174 -4.05 18.97 11.82
N THR A 175 -4.37 20.27 11.68
CA THR A 175 -4.42 21.21 12.81
C THR A 175 -5.76 21.20 13.56
N LYS A 176 -6.85 20.80 12.88
CA LYS A 176 -8.22 20.81 13.42
C LYS A 176 -8.77 19.41 13.67
N ASP A 177 -8.38 18.47 12.80
CA ASP A 177 -8.96 17.12 12.72
C ASP A 177 -8.03 16.05 13.30
N SER A 178 -7.05 16.42 14.14
CA SER A 178 -6.03 15.50 14.68
C SER A 178 -6.64 14.28 15.40
N THR A 179 -7.84 14.40 15.95
CA THR A 179 -8.58 13.29 16.59
C THR A 179 -9.01 12.22 15.60
N LEU A 180 -9.14 12.55 14.31
CA LEU A 180 -9.52 11.57 13.27
C LEU A 180 -8.40 10.58 12.93
N GLU A 181 -7.18 10.82 13.39
CA GLU A 181 -6.02 9.94 13.21
C GLU A 181 -5.59 9.24 14.52
N THR A 182 -6.48 9.17 15.53
CA THR A 182 -6.17 8.53 16.83
C THR A 182 -6.62 7.07 16.87
N PRO A 183 -5.92 6.18 17.60
CA PRO A 183 -6.34 4.79 17.79
C PRO A 183 -7.79 4.69 18.25
N GLY A 184 -8.52 3.72 17.70
CA GLY A 184 -9.94 3.48 17.98
C GLY A 184 -10.92 4.27 17.10
N THR A 185 -10.47 5.24 16.30
CA THR A 185 -11.32 5.98 15.36
C THR A 185 -11.92 5.04 14.32
N ASP A 186 -13.26 5.15 14.13
CA ASP A 186 -13.99 4.41 13.11
C ASP A 186 -13.74 4.99 11.72
N LEU A 187 -13.31 4.14 10.80
CA LEU A 187 -13.00 4.50 9.42
C LEU A 187 -13.75 3.60 8.45
N THR A 188 -13.81 4.03 7.21
CA THR A 188 -14.35 3.26 6.09
C THR A 188 -13.26 3.11 5.02
N ILE A 189 -13.06 1.89 4.54
CA ILE A 189 -12.30 1.57 3.34
C ILE A 189 -13.26 1.28 2.20
N VAL A 190 -12.88 1.65 1.00
CA VAL A 190 -13.71 1.51 -0.21
C VAL A 190 -12.85 1.25 -1.42
N GLY A 191 -13.24 0.28 -2.26
CA GLY A 191 -12.49 -0.05 -3.47
C GLY A 191 -13.04 -1.24 -4.25
N TRP A 192 -12.31 -1.62 -5.29
CA TRP A 192 -12.61 -2.76 -6.16
C TRP A 192 -11.58 -3.88 -6.04
N GLY A 193 -10.81 -3.87 -4.96
CA GLY A 193 -9.71 -4.80 -4.74
C GLY A 193 -10.12 -6.27 -4.65
N THR A 194 -9.10 -7.10 -4.57
CA THR A 194 -9.22 -8.56 -4.41
C THR A 194 -9.89 -8.92 -3.09
N THR A 195 -10.61 -10.00 -3.08
CA THR A 195 -11.48 -10.42 -2.00
C THR A 195 -11.15 -11.83 -1.52
N GLU A 196 -11.86 -12.29 -0.51
CA GLU A 196 -11.69 -13.61 0.07
C GLU A 196 -11.79 -14.78 -0.93
N GLN A 197 -12.25 -14.54 -2.16
CA GLN A 197 -12.30 -15.53 -3.23
C GLN A 197 -11.19 -15.36 -4.30
N GLY A 198 -10.26 -14.43 -4.09
CA GLY A 198 -9.01 -14.35 -4.86
C GLY A 198 -9.03 -13.48 -6.12
N SER A 199 -10.05 -12.62 -6.38
CA SER A 199 -10.03 -11.71 -7.53
C SER A 199 -10.70 -10.36 -7.28
N LEU A 200 -10.51 -9.40 -8.21
CA LEU A 200 -11.07 -8.06 -8.15
C LEU A 200 -12.60 -8.05 -8.15
N SER A 201 -13.21 -7.10 -7.46
CA SER A 201 -14.66 -6.90 -7.48
C SER A 201 -15.12 -6.03 -8.65
N ARG A 202 -16.09 -6.50 -9.42
CA ARG A 202 -16.74 -5.65 -10.46
C ARG A 202 -17.62 -4.56 -9.85
N THR A 203 -18.10 -4.76 -8.62
CA THR A 203 -18.90 -3.78 -7.88
C THR A 203 -18.05 -3.13 -6.80
N LEU A 204 -18.11 -1.82 -6.69
CA LEU A 204 -17.46 -1.08 -5.60
C LEU A 204 -17.93 -1.63 -4.26
N ARG A 205 -17.00 -1.87 -3.35
CA ARG A 205 -17.29 -2.42 -2.03
C ARG A 205 -16.76 -1.50 -0.94
N TYR A 206 -17.29 -1.65 0.25
CA TYR A 206 -16.83 -0.93 1.43
C TYR A 206 -16.98 -1.75 2.69
N THR A 207 -16.16 -1.45 3.68
CA THR A 207 -16.28 -2.00 5.02
C THR A 207 -15.78 -1.01 6.07
N SER A 208 -16.06 -1.29 7.34
CA SER A 208 -15.60 -0.48 8.46
C SER A 208 -14.36 -1.10 9.08
N VAL A 209 -13.39 -0.25 9.41
CA VAL A 209 -12.17 -0.58 10.14
C VAL A 209 -11.96 0.44 11.24
N LYS A 210 -11.05 0.15 12.19
CA LYS A 210 -10.60 1.11 13.22
C LYS A 210 -9.11 1.34 13.12
N ILE A 211 -8.68 2.55 13.47
CA ILE A 211 -7.25 2.81 13.67
C ILE A 211 -6.74 1.95 14.82
N VAL A 212 -5.65 1.26 14.58
CA VAL A 212 -4.92 0.45 15.54
C VAL A 212 -3.70 1.23 16.04
N ASP A 213 -3.33 1.03 17.30
CA ASP A 213 -2.11 1.63 17.86
C ASP A 213 -0.89 1.18 17.06
N ARG A 214 0.00 2.14 16.77
CA ARG A 214 1.17 1.89 15.92
C ARG A 214 2.14 0.89 16.55
N THR A 215 2.28 0.88 17.87
CA THR A 215 3.13 -0.09 18.58
C THR A 215 2.56 -1.49 18.46
N GLU A 216 1.25 -1.64 18.65
CA GLU A 216 0.55 -2.92 18.45
C GLU A 216 0.73 -3.42 17.01
N CYS A 217 0.52 -2.55 16.03
CA CYS A 217 0.68 -2.87 14.62
C CYS A 217 2.11 -3.32 14.29
N ASN A 218 3.13 -2.57 14.74
CA ASN A 218 4.53 -2.95 14.56
C ASN A 218 4.83 -4.32 15.19
N ASN A 219 4.35 -4.57 16.41
CA ASN A 219 4.58 -5.83 17.10
C ASN A 219 3.97 -7.02 16.35
N ASN A 220 2.75 -6.86 15.85
CA ASN A 220 2.06 -7.92 15.07
C ASN A 220 2.80 -8.23 13.77
N ILE A 221 3.22 -7.20 13.03
CA ILE A 221 4.00 -7.36 11.79
C ILE A 221 5.36 -8.00 12.10
N LEU A 222 6.06 -7.54 13.14
CA LEU A 222 7.35 -8.11 13.52
C LEU A 222 7.24 -9.57 13.92
N GLN A 223 6.19 -9.95 14.67
CA GLN A 223 5.93 -11.36 15.00
C GLN A 223 5.68 -12.21 13.75
N ASN A 224 4.94 -11.70 12.77
CA ASN A 224 4.71 -12.40 11.51
C ASN A 224 6.01 -12.59 10.73
N ARG A 225 6.82 -11.52 10.61
CA ARG A 225 8.13 -11.58 9.92
C ARG A 225 9.14 -12.47 10.65
N ALA A 226 9.07 -12.55 11.98
CA ALA A 226 9.91 -13.44 12.77
C ALA A 226 9.70 -14.92 12.42
N THR A 227 8.47 -15.31 12.08
CA THR A 227 8.19 -16.68 11.61
C THR A 227 8.87 -16.98 10.26
N SER A 228 8.78 -16.03 9.31
CA SER A 228 9.47 -16.16 8.02
C SER A 228 11.00 -16.07 8.13
N LEU A 229 11.51 -15.37 9.17
CA LEU A 229 12.93 -15.30 9.48
C LEU A 229 13.51 -16.67 9.84
N ASP A 230 12.77 -17.49 10.59
CA ASP A 230 13.22 -18.84 10.98
C ASP A 230 13.45 -19.71 9.75
N ASP A 231 12.56 -19.66 8.76
CA ASP A 231 12.72 -20.37 7.48
C ASP A 231 13.94 -19.87 6.71
N SER A 232 14.12 -18.54 6.63
CA SER A 232 15.25 -17.91 5.94
C SER A 232 16.59 -18.24 6.62
N LEU A 233 16.65 -18.19 7.95
CA LEU A 233 17.84 -18.53 8.72
C LEU A 233 18.24 -20.00 8.55
N SER A 234 17.28 -20.92 8.39
CA SER A 234 17.57 -22.34 8.24
C SER A 234 18.51 -22.65 7.06
N GLY A 235 18.34 -21.94 5.95
CA GLY A 235 19.22 -22.03 4.78
C GLY A 235 20.64 -21.51 5.06
N ILE A 236 20.73 -20.34 5.71
CA ILE A 236 22.00 -19.70 6.10
C ILE A 236 22.74 -20.58 7.10
N VAL A 237 22.07 -21.04 8.15
CA VAL A 237 22.61 -21.92 9.19
C VAL A 237 23.24 -23.17 8.57
N ARG A 238 22.54 -23.82 7.66
CA ARG A 238 23.01 -25.01 6.95
C ARG A 238 24.21 -24.71 6.06
N SER A 239 24.16 -23.64 5.28
CA SER A 239 25.22 -23.26 4.35
C SER A 239 26.53 -22.89 5.05
N PHE A 240 26.44 -22.18 6.17
CA PHE A 240 27.58 -21.70 6.94
C PHE A 240 27.93 -22.60 8.13
N ARG A 241 27.24 -23.75 8.30
CA ARG A 241 27.39 -24.69 9.42
C ARG A 241 27.39 -24.00 10.78
N ILE A 242 26.45 -23.08 10.98
CA ILE A 242 26.31 -22.33 12.24
C ILE A 242 25.84 -23.30 13.34
N PRO A 243 26.52 -23.36 14.50
CA PRO A 243 26.07 -24.18 15.61
C PRO A 243 24.71 -23.75 16.14
N ASP A 244 23.87 -24.71 16.55
CA ASP A 244 22.47 -24.46 16.99
C ASP A 244 22.41 -23.50 18.17
N ASP A 245 23.39 -23.53 19.09
CA ASP A 245 23.46 -22.59 20.22
C ASP A 245 23.68 -21.11 19.78
N LYS A 246 24.15 -20.88 18.56
CA LYS A 246 24.33 -19.53 17.97
C LYS A 246 23.11 -19.02 17.22
N VAL A 247 22.27 -19.91 16.71
CA VAL A 247 21.12 -19.56 15.88
C VAL A 247 20.14 -18.66 16.63
N SER A 248 19.80 -19.04 17.87
CA SER A 248 18.90 -18.25 18.73
C SER A 248 19.43 -16.86 19.03
N ALA A 249 20.74 -16.73 19.25
CA ALA A 249 21.37 -15.43 19.49
C ALA A 249 21.37 -14.54 18.23
N ILE A 250 21.59 -15.11 17.05
CA ILE A 250 21.52 -14.38 15.77
C ILE A 250 20.09 -13.91 15.51
N ARG A 251 19.11 -14.79 15.66
CA ARG A 251 17.70 -14.48 15.54
C ARG A 251 17.29 -13.33 16.46
N GLN A 252 17.64 -13.44 17.73
CA GLN A 252 17.31 -12.42 18.73
C GLN A 252 17.98 -11.08 18.40
N SER A 253 19.24 -11.10 17.98
CA SER A 253 19.95 -9.89 17.55
C SER A 253 19.27 -9.19 16.36
N ILE A 254 18.74 -9.94 15.39
CA ILE A 254 17.99 -9.36 14.26
C ILE A 254 16.71 -8.70 14.75
N LEU A 255 15.97 -9.37 15.63
CA LEU A 255 14.69 -8.85 16.15
C LEU A 255 14.88 -7.62 17.06
N ASP A 256 15.89 -7.64 17.92
CA ASP A 256 16.21 -6.53 18.82
C ASP A 256 16.69 -5.28 18.08
N ASN A 257 17.26 -5.45 16.90
CA ASN A 257 17.73 -4.36 16.06
C ASN A 257 16.78 -4.06 14.89
N ALA A 258 15.60 -4.68 14.85
CA ALA A 258 14.59 -4.37 13.85
C ALA A 258 14.10 -2.93 14.05
N GLY A 259 14.13 -2.13 12.98
CA GLY A 259 13.58 -0.77 12.98
C GLY A 259 12.06 -0.78 13.08
N GLN A 260 11.49 0.41 13.23
CA GLN A 260 10.04 0.58 13.10
C GLN A 260 9.61 0.34 11.64
N ILE A 261 8.81 -0.69 11.44
CA ILE A 261 8.28 -1.07 10.12
C ILE A 261 7.18 -0.08 9.71
N VAL A 262 6.29 0.24 10.65
CA VAL A 262 5.27 1.28 10.51
C VAL A 262 5.77 2.52 11.24
N ASN A 263 6.17 3.54 10.48
CA ASN A 263 6.70 4.80 11.01
C ASN A 263 5.59 5.85 11.23
N GLU A 264 5.97 7.10 11.52
CA GLU A 264 5.02 8.18 11.79
C GLU A 264 4.25 8.68 10.55
N ASN A 265 4.72 8.36 9.34
CA ASN A 265 4.06 8.69 8.08
C ASN A 265 2.94 7.72 7.73
N MET A 266 2.69 6.72 8.59
CA MET A 266 1.77 5.61 8.34
C MET A 266 0.71 5.50 9.43
N ILE A 267 -0.44 4.94 9.06
CA ILE A 267 -1.55 4.55 9.95
C ILE A 267 -1.82 3.06 9.73
N CYS A 268 -2.04 2.30 10.80
CA CYS A 268 -2.63 0.98 10.72
C CYS A 268 -4.13 1.05 10.97
N ALA A 269 -4.91 0.32 10.19
CA ALA A 269 -6.33 0.14 10.48
C ALA A 269 -6.77 -1.29 10.15
N GLY A 270 -7.69 -1.82 10.95
CA GLY A 270 -8.19 -3.19 10.83
C GLY A 270 -9.59 -3.36 11.37
N ASP A 271 -10.08 -4.60 11.39
CA ASP A 271 -11.42 -4.94 11.84
C ASP A 271 -11.65 -4.52 13.30
N PRO A 272 -12.67 -3.71 13.57
CA PRO A 272 -12.98 -3.25 14.93
C PRO A 272 -13.45 -4.37 15.88
N LYS A 273 -13.93 -5.48 15.35
CA LYS A 273 -14.46 -6.61 16.12
C LYS A 273 -14.18 -7.92 15.36
N PRO A 274 -12.92 -8.34 15.27
CA PRO A 274 -12.60 -9.58 14.59
C PRO A 274 -13.29 -10.74 15.33
N ASP A 275 -14.03 -11.55 14.59
CA ASP A 275 -14.54 -12.83 15.12
C ASP A 275 -13.32 -13.74 15.35
N PRO A 276 -13.06 -14.21 16.57
CA PRO A 276 -11.93 -15.10 16.85
C PRO A 276 -11.96 -16.42 16.04
N ALA A 277 -13.14 -16.82 15.56
CA ALA A 277 -13.33 -18.00 14.72
C ALA A 277 -13.31 -17.67 13.22
N ALA A 278 -13.26 -16.39 12.83
CA ALA A 278 -13.23 -15.99 11.43
C ALA A 278 -11.88 -16.37 10.80
N GLN A 279 -11.94 -16.99 9.65
CA GLN A 279 -10.76 -17.28 8.84
C GLN A 279 -10.17 -15.99 8.26
N PHE A 280 -10.99 -14.96 8.04
CA PHE A 280 -10.61 -13.67 7.48
C PHE A 280 -11.26 -12.52 8.24
N VAL A 281 -10.59 -11.38 8.29
CA VAL A 281 -11.08 -10.13 8.88
C VAL A 281 -11.27 -9.06 7.80
N HIS A 282 -11.97 -7.98 8.14
CA HIS A 282 -12.16 -6.85 7.24
C HIS A 282 -10.83 -6.17 6.92
N ASP A 283 -10.51 -6.04 5.64
CA ASP A 283 -9.23 -5.48 5.18
C ASP A 283 -9.30 -4.96 3.74
N THR A 284 -8.28 -4.19 3.34
CA THR A 284 -7.96 -3.86 1.95
C THR A 284 -7.12 -4.96 1.32
N CYS A 285 -7.17 -5.06 -0.01
CA CYS A 285 -6.37 -6.04 -0.74
C CYS A 285 -5.90 -5.49 -2.10
N GLN A 286 -5.27 -6.34 -2.92
CA GLN A 286 -4.75 -5.99 -4.24
C GLN A 286 -5.83 -5.31 -5.10
N GLY A 287 -5.55 -4.11 -5.61
CA GLY A 287 -6.47 -3.27 -6.36
C GLY A 287 -7.15 -2.16 -5.55
N ASP A 288 -7.18 -2.23 -4.21
CA ASP A 288 -7.61 -1.12 -3.35
C ASP A 288 -6.51 -0.06 -3.16
N SER A 289 -5.26 -0.41 -3.45
CA SER A 289 -4.08 0.46 -3.40
C SER A 289 -4.35 1.85 -3.95
N GLY A 290 -3.94 2.89 -3.24
CA GLY A 290 -4.18 4.29 -3.61
C GLY A 290 -5.58 4.80 -3.27
N GLY A 291 -6.53 3.91 -2.94
CA GLY A 291 -7.87 4.28 -2.51
C GLY A 291 -7.90 5.01 -1.16
N PRO A 292 -9.00 5.71 -0.83
CA PRO A 292 -9.10 6.50 0.38
C PRO A 292 -9.44 5.68 1.62
N LEU A 293 -8.78 6.02 2.74
CA LEU A 293 -9.22 5.70 4.10
C LEU A 293 -10.03 6.88 4.63
N VAL A 294 -11.30 6.66 4.94
CA VAL A 294 -12.30 7.71 5.16
C VAL A 294 -12.81 7.71 6.59
N ALA A 295 -12.69 8.83 7.28
CA ALA A 295 -13.40 9.11 8.52
C ALA A 295 -14.74 9.79 8.23
N LYS A 296 -15.77 9.41 8.99
CA LYS A 296 -17.05 10.15 8.99
C LYS A 296 -17.07 11.05 10.22
N SER A 297 -17.06 12.36 10.00
CA SER A 297 -17.29 13.36 11.03
C SER A 297 -18.59 14.09 10.72
N SER A 298 -19.61 13.86 11.55
CA SER A 298 -20.98 14.35 11.31
C SER A 298 -21.50 14.01 9.91
N ASP A 299 -21.69 14.97 9.02
CA ASP A 299 -22.21 14.75 7.66
C ASP A 299 -21.13 14.80 6.56
N LYS A 300 -19.86 14.86 6.94
CA LYS A 300 -18.75 15.01 5.98
C LYS A 300 -17.84 13.77 5.96
N ALA A 301 -17.62 13.25 4.76
CA ALA A 301 -16.56 12.28 4.52
C ALA A 301 -15.22 13.02 4.44
N THR A 302 -14.27 12.64 5.29
CA THR A 302 -12.92 13.22 5.33
C THR A 302 -11.89 12.12 5.11
N GLN A 303 -11.04 12.26 4.11
CA GLN A 303 -9.95 11.33 3.86
C GLN A 303 -8.82 11.60 4.85
N VAL A 304 -8.43 10.56 5.60
CA VAL A 304 -7.36 10.60 6.60
C VAL A 304 -6.15 9.78 6.18
N GLY A 305 -6.31 8.88 5.21
CA GLY A 305 -5.20 8.04 4.72
C GLY A 305 -5.41 7.59 3.28
N ILE A 306 -4.39 6.88 2.78
CA ILE A 306 -4.34 6.30 1.44
C ILE A 306 -3.93 4.84 1.59
N VAL A 307 -4.64 3.91 0.97
CA VAL A 307 -4.29 2.48 0.99
C VAL A 307 -2.89 2.29 0.41
N SER A 308 -1.98 1.73 1.21
CA SER A 308 -0.57 1.60 0.87
C SER A 308 -0.13 0.14 0.77
N TRP A 309 -0.04 -0.60 1.87
CA TRP A 309 0.45 -1.98 1.88
C TRP A 309 -0.14 -2.79 3.04
N GLY A 310 0.17 -4.11 3.10
CA GLY A 310 -0.19 -5.01 4.18
C GLY A 310 0.53 -6.35 4.07
N GLU A 311 0.59 -7.09 5.17
CA GLU A 311 1.13 -8.44 5.26
C GLU A 311 0.04 -9.50 4.93
N GLY A 312 -0.30 -9.62 3.65
CA GLY A 312 -1.45 -10.38 3.19
C GLY A 312 -2.74 -9.56 3.16
N CYS A 313 -3.88 -10.21 3.05
CA CYS A 313 -5.19 -9.55 3.04
C CYS A 313 -6.14 -10.31 3.96
N GLY A 314 -6.80 -9.58 4.87
CA GLY A 314 -7.77 -10.16 5.80
C GLY A 314 -7.18 -11.16 6.79
N VAL A 315 -5.88 -11.10 7.06
CA VAL A 315 -5.22 -11.98 8.03
C VAL A 315 -5.45 -11.44 9.44
N PRO A 316 -5.99 -12.26 10.38
CA PRO A 316 -6.20 -11.80 11.75
C PRO A 316 -4.92 -11.23 12.39
N LYS A 317 -5.04 -10.06 13.03
CA LYS A 317 -3.95 -9.28 13.66
C LYS A 317 -2.95 -8.61 12.70
N LEU A 318 -2.96 -8.93 11.41
CA LEU A 318 -2.18 -8.21 10.41
C LEU A 318 -3.09 -7.16 9.77
N HIS A 319 -2.87 -5.92 10.13
CA HIS A 319 -3.73 -4.81 9.73
C HIS A 319 -3.21 -4.16 8.46
N GLY A 320 -4.12 -3.62 7.64
CA GLY A 320 -3.74 -2.79 6.51
C GLY A 320 -2.96 -1.56 6.96
N VAL A 321 -1.95 -1.18 6.19
CA VAL A 321 -1.12 0.01 6.41
C VAL A 321 -1.43 1.06 5.35
N TYR A 322 -1.64 2.28 5.81
CA TYR A 322 -2.09 3.41 5.01
C TYR A 322 -1.11 4.57 5.18
N THR A 323 -0.89 5.33 4.12
CA THR A 323 -0.19 6.62 4.23
C THR A 323 -1.00 7.55 5.12
N ARG A 324 -0.38 8.14 6.14
CA ARG A 324 -1.00 9.10 7.07
C ARG A 324 -1.11 10.46 6.41
N LEU A 325 -2.28 10.74 5.82
CA LEU A 325 -2.47 11.88 4.94
C LEU A 325 -2.16 13.23 5.62
N GLY A 326 -2.45 13.36 6.92
CA GLY A 326 -2.16 14.57 7.69
C GLY A 326 -0.71 15.06 7.60
N LYS A 327 0.24 14.14 7.44
CA LYS A 327 1.68 14.44 7.28
C LYS A 327 2.06 15.04 5.94
N PHE A 328 1.22 14.86 4.92
CA PHE A 328 1.52 15.24 3.53
C PHE A 328 0.68 16.42 3.03
N MET A 329 -0.16 17.02 3.88
CA MET A 329 -1.09 18.05 3.46
C MET A 329 -0.44 19.31 2.88
N ASP A 330 0.75 19.69 3.37
CA ASP A 330 1.48 20.84 2.83
C ASP A 330 1.98 20.55 1.40
N TRP A 331 2.51 19.34 1.16
CA TRP A 331 2.92 18.90 -0.15
C TRP A 331 1.71 18.77 -1.10
N VAL A 332 0.62 18.18 -0.65
CA VAL A 332 -0.63 18.05 -1.45
C VAL A 332 -1.13 19.43 -1.87
N LYS A 333 -1.24 20.37 -0.93
CA LYS A 333 -1.72 21.74 -1.21
C LYS A 333 -0.79 22.47 -2.18
N SER A 334 0.52 22.46 -1.94
CA SER A 334 1.49 23.16 -2.79
C SER A 334 1.53 22.58 -4.22
N THR A 335 1.36 21.28 -4.37
CA THR A 335 1.37 20.62 -5.68
C THR A 335 0.06 20.84 -6.45
N ALA A 336 -1.09 20.76 -5.76
CA ALA A 336 -2.41 20.91 -6.40
C ALA A 336 -2.79 22.35 -6.76
N THR A 337 -2.04 23.35 -6.30
CA THR A 337 -2.24 24.77 -6.67
C THR A 337 -1.51 25.15 -7.95
N ASN A 338 -0.61 24.33 -8.45
CA ASN A 338 0.09 24.49 -9.73
C ASN A 338 -0.66 23.73 -10.84
#